data_bf30177e41509e13cd5ba09690e3f9ad
#
_entry.id   bf30177e41509e13cd5ba09690e3f9ad
#
_cell.length_a   1.000
_cell.length_b   1.000
_cell.length_c   1.000
_cell.angle_alpha   90.00
_cell.angle_beta   90.00
_cell.angle_gamma   90.00
#
_symmetry.space_group_name_H-M   'P 1'
#
loop_
_entity.id
_entity.type
_entity.pdbx_description
1 polymer ?
#
loop_
_entity_poly.entity_id
_entity_poly.type
_entity_poly.pdbx_seq_one_letter_code
_entity_poly.pdbx_strand_id
1 'polypeptide(L)'
;AAGRAFWLQGGDCAETFAAATADSIRNRIKTILQMAAVLQYYSSLPVIKVGRMAGQFAKPRSNDTETRGDITLPAYRGDAVNDIEFTESARTPDPNRLVRVYNTSAATLNLVRAFTQGGFADLRRVHEWNKGFIRDSQFGEKYEQMANEIGRALAFMESAGVDPEQFKAVDFFASHEALIIEYEKALTRIDSRTQLPYDVSGHFIWIGERTRQLDGAHVDFAAKVRNPIGVKLGPKSTVNEALALIDKLNPDREPGRLTFITRMGAKNIREVLPALVDGVTKSGAEVLWVSDPMHGNTFETKNGYKTRHFEDVLDEVRGFFEVHKKLGTHPGGIHIELTGDDVTECLGGGNQVSEKDLESRYETACDPRLNHSQSLELSFLVAEMLRDR
;
A
#
# COMPACT_ATOMS: atom_id res chain seq x y z
N ALA A 1 6.01 15.63 -0.64
CA ALA A 1 6.80 16.70 -0.04
C ALA A 1 6.15 18.09 -0.25
N ALA A 2 5.89 18.50 -1.48
CA ALA A 2 5.36 19.84 -1.77
C ALA A 2 3.87 20.08 -1.41
N GLY A 3 3.16 19.12 -0.84
CA GLY A 3 1.76 19.23 -0.44
C GLY A 3 0.74 19.36 -1.58
N ARG A 4 1.13 19.05 -2.82
CA ARG A 4 0.30 19.23 -4.02
C ARG A 4 -0.51 18.00 -4.42
N ALA A 5 -0.30 16.87 -3.79
CA ALA A 5 -1.00 15.62 -4.02
C ALA A 5 -0.98 14.75 -2.77
N PHE A 6 -1.87 13.77 -2.73
CA PHE A 6 -1.92 12.77 -1.68
C PHE A 6 -1.55 11.39 -2.25
N TRP A 7 -0.73 10.62 -1.53
CA TRP A 7 -0.29 9.28 -1.92
C TRP A 7 -1.20 8.23 -1.31
N LEU A 8 -1.87 7.45 -2.15
CA LEU A 8 -2.67 6.29 -1.75
C LEU A 8 -2.00 5.03 -2.25
N GLN A 9 -1.39 4.27 -1.35
CA GLN A 9 -0.79 2.98 -1.66
C GLN A 9 -1.58 1.86 -0.97
N GLY A 10 -2.06 0.89 -1.74
CA GLY A 10 -2.88 -0.20 -1.20
C GLY A 10 -2.76 -1.49 -1.99
N GLY A 11 -3.08 -2.61 -1.34
CA GLY A 11 -3.12 -3.93 -1.95
C GLY A 11 -2.69 -5.05 -1.00
N ASP A 12 -2.37 -6.21 -1.54
CA ASP A 12 -2.09 -7.40 -0.74
C ASP A 12 -0.92 -7.24 0.24
N CYS A 13 -1.04 -7.95 1.35
CA CYS A 13 0.07 -8.21 2.27
C CYS A 13 1.19 -8.99 1.56
N ALA A 14 0.82 -10.13 0.98
CA ALA A 14 1.64 -10.93 0.09
C ALA A 14 0.74 -11.50 -1.01
N GLU A 15 1.10 -11.27 -2.26
CA GLU A 15 0.43 -11.87 -3.40
C GLU A 15 0.71 -13.37 -3.45
N THR A 16 -0.28 -14.14 -3.88
CA THR A 16 -0.12 -15.57 -4.19
C THR A 16 -0.40 -15.83 -5.67
N PHE A 17 0.18 -16.88 -6.22
CA PHE A 17 -0.11 -17.29 -7.60
C PHE A 17 -1.58 -17.65 -7.78
N ALA A 18 -2.22 -18.19 -6.75
CA ALA A 18 -3.64 -18.56 -6.79
C ALA A 18 -4.57 -17.34 -6.83
N ALA A 19 -4.19 -16.24 -6.15
CA ALA A 19 -4.96 -15.00 -6.11
C ALA A 19 -4.70 -14.07 -7.30
N ALA A 20 -3.78 -14.40 -8.21
CA ALA A 20 -3.49 -13.60 -9.42
C ALA A 20 -4.54 -13.82 -10.52
N THR A 21 -5.82 -13.69 -10.18
CA THR A 21 -6.95 -13.80 -11.10
C THR A 21 -7.43 -12.42 -11.58
N ALA A 22 -8.07 -12.40 -12.75
CA ALA A 22 -8.62 -11.14 -13.29
C ALA A 22 -9.63 -10.51 -12.34
N ASP A 23 -10.44 -11.30 -11.64
CA ASP A 23 -11.43 -10.82 -10.69
C ASP A 23 -10.79 -10.19 -9.45
N SER A 24 -9.83 -10.87 -8.81
CA SER A 24 -9.11 -10.32 -7.65
C SER A 24 -8.35 -9.04 -7.98
N ILE A 25 -7.67 -9.00 -9.14
CA ILE A 25 -6.94 -7.82 -9.61
C ILE A 25 -7.91 -6.67 -9.85
N ARG A 26 -9.04 -6.92 -10.56
CA ARG A 26 -10.08 -5.93 -10.83
C ARG A 26 -10.68 -5.38 -9.54
N ASN A 27 -11.02 -6.24 -8.58
CA ASN A 27 -11.64 -5.83 -7.31
C ASN A 27 -10.68 -4.97 -6.48
N ARG A 28 -9.39 -5.28 -6.42
CA ARG A 28 -8.37 -4.44 -5.76
C ARG A 28 -8.23 -3.07 -6.43
N ILE A 29 -8.11 -3.03 -7.76
CA ILE A 29 -8.05 -1.77 -8.51
C ILE A 29 -9.31 -0.95 -8.24
N LYS A 30 -10.50 -1.56 -8.31
CA LYS A 30 -11.78 -0.92 -8.02
C LYS A 30 -11.77 -0.26 -6.64
N THR A 31 -11.36 -1.00 -5.59
CA THR A 31 -11.29 -0.47 -4.22
C THR A 31 -10.35 0.73 -4.12
N ILE A 32 -9.15 0.66 -4.69
CA ILE A 32 -8.19 1.77 -4.68
C ILE A 32 -8.75 3.00 -5.46
N LEU A 33 -9.42 2.78 -6.59
CA LEU A 33 -10.04 3.87 -7.35
C LEU A 33 -11.19 4.53 -6.60
N GLN A 34 -12.00 3.76 -5.89
CA GLN A 34 -13.09 4.29 -5.05
C GLN A 34 -12.54 5.09 -3.86
N MET A 35 -11.53 4.57 -3.15
CA MET A 35 -10.82 5.31 -2.11
C MET A 35 -10.23 6.62 -2.65
N ALA A 36 -9.59 6.56 -3.82
CA ALA A 36 -9.04 7.75 -4.47
C ALA A 36 -10.11 8.78 -4.82
N ALA A 37 -11.27 8.35 -5.33
CA ALA A 37 -12.40 9.25 -5.64
C ALA A 37 -12.91 9.98 -4.38
N VAL A 38 -13.08 9.24 -3.27
CA VAL A 38 -13.46 9.83 -1.96
C VAL A 38 -12.42 10.86 -1.52
N LEU A 39 -11.14 10.49 -1.51
CA LEU A 39 -10.06 11.37 -1.09
C LEU A 39 -9.97 12.62 -1.97
N GLN A 40 -10.06 12.48 -3.29
CA GLN A 40 -10.01 13.61 -4.24
C GLN A 40 -11.21 14.57 -4.06
N TYR A 41 -12.41 14.00 -3.94
CA TYR A 41 -13.63 14.79 -3.81
C TYR A 41 -13.62 15.68 -2.56
N TYR A 42 -13.31 15.11 -1.40
CA TYR A 42 -13.38 15.85 -0.13
C TYR A 42 -12.14 16.71 0.15
N SER A 43 -10.96 16.34 -0.35
CA SER A 43 -9.73 17.10 -0.10
C SER A 43 -9.38 18.11 -1.19
N SER A 44 -9.99 18.00 -2.37
CA SER A 44 -9.63 18.76 -3.58
C SER A 44 -8.14 18.61 -3.98
N LEU A 45 -7.52 17.49 -3.61
CA LEU A 45 -6.14 17.15 -3.99
C LEU A 45 -6.12 16.04 -5.03
N PRO A 46 -5.21 16.09 -6.00
CA PRO A 46 -4.88 14.93 -6.81
C PRO A 46 -4.41 13.76 -5.92
N VAL A 47 -4.85 12.54 -6.23
CA VAL A 47 -4.41 11.33 -5.54
C VAL A 47 -3.55 10.47 -6.46
N ILE A 48 -2.32 10.19 -6.03
CA ILE A 48 -1.41 9.26 -6.69
C ILE A 48 -1.78 7.84 -6.24
N LYS A 49 -2.28 7.02 -7.16
CA LYS A 49 -2.76 5.65 -6.89
C LYS A 49 -1.65 4.65 -7.14
N VAL A 50 -1.26 3.93 -6.09
CA VAL A 50 -0.16 2.96 -6.11
C VAL A 50 -0.64 1.62 -5.59
N GLY A 51 -0.61 0.60 -6.42
CA GLY A 51 -0.97 -0.75 -6.04
C GLY A 51 0.22 -1.50 -5.43
N ARG A 52 0.00 -2.15 -4.28
CA ARG A 52 0.88 -3.21 -3.77
C ARG A 52 0.52 -4.48 -4.54
N MET A 53 1.02 -4.59 -5.75
CA MET A 53 0.70 -5.67 -6.68
C MET A 53 1.75 -5.81 -7.79
N ALA A 54 1.74 -6.94 -8.44
CA ALA A 54 2.65 -7.29 -9.54
C ALA A 54 4.13 -7.37 -9.09
N GLY A 55 4.37 -7.97 -7.92
CA GLY A 55 5.72 -8.14 -7.38
C GLY A 55 5.78 -8.47 -5.88
N GLN A 56 4.69 -8.29 -5.13
CA GLN A 56 4.66 -8.52 -3.69
C GLN A 56 4.50 -10.02 -3.33
N PHE A 57 5.32 -10.89 -3.92
CA PHE A 57 5.27 -12.35 -3.72
C PHE A 57 6.24 -12.88 -2.66
N ALA A 58 6.98 -11.99 -2.00
CA ALA A 58 7.89 -12.33 -0.90
C ALA A 58 7.60 -11.48 0.33
N LYS A 59 7.81 -12.06 1.50
CA LYS A 59 7.63 -11.36 2.78
C LYS A 59 8.69 -11.75 3.80
N PRO A 60 9.32 -10.78 4.48
CA PRO A 60 10.21 -11.08 5.59
C PRO A 60 9.38 -11.65 6.75
N ARG A 61 9.87 -12.72 7.38
CA ARG A 61 9.22 -13.36 8.53
C ARG A 61 9.99 -13.07 9.81
N SER A 62 9.28 -13.00 10.92
CA SER A 62 9.90 -12.82 12.25
C SER A 62 10.61 -14.09 12.72
N ASN A 63 10.05 -15.26 12.36
CA ASN A 63 10.58 -16.57 12.70
C ASN A 63 11.01 -17.30 11.43
N ASP A 64 12.10 -18.05 11.50
CA ASP A 64 12.59 -18.85 10.39
C ASP A 64 11.78 -20.12 10.16
N THR A 65 11.09 -20.59 11.20
CA THR A 65 10.29 -21.82 11.19
C THR A 65 8.88 -21.60 11.69
N GLU A 66 7.98 -22.49 11.32
CA GLU A 66 6.62 -22.66 11.84
C GLU A 66 6.49 -24.07 12.44
N THR A 67 5.81 -24.18 13.59
CA THR A 67 5.52 -25.47 14.26
C THR A 67 4.03 -25.71 14.31
N ARG A 68 3.59 -26.90 13.88
CA ARG A 68 2.21 -27.36 14.00
C ARG A 68 2.22 -28.77 14.62
N GLY A 69 1.70 -28.91 15.83
CA GLY A 69 1.86 -30.12 16.64
C GLY A 69 3.34 -30.40 16.86
N ASP A 70 3.79 -31.60 16.54
CA ASP A 70 5.20 -32.03 16.71
C ASP A 70 6.09 -31.79 15.47
N ILE A 71 5.52 -31.20 14.40
CA ILE A 71 6.25 -30.95 13.16
C ILE A 71 6.70 -29.49 13.09
N THR A 72 8.00 -29.28 12.85
CA THR A 72 8.59 -27.95 12.62
C THR A 72 9.17 -27.90 11.20
N LEU A 73 8.71 -26.92 10.41
CA LEU A 73 9.14 -26.72 9.03
C LEU A 73 9.58 -25.25 8.82
N PRO A 74 10.32 -24.96 7.72
CA PRO A 74 10.60 -23.59 7.33
C PRO A 74 9.33 -22.76 7.22
N ALA A 75 9.36 -21.49 7.66
CA ALA A 75 8.23 -20.58 7.54
C ALA A 75 7.87 -20.34 6.08
N TYR A 76 6.58 -20.13 5.79
CA TYR A 76 6.16 -19.62 4.50
C TYR A 76 6.66 -18.18 4.31
N ARG A 77 7.48 -17.95 3.28
CA ARG A 77 8.13 -16.67 2.97
C ARG A 77 7.55 -15.96 1.75
N GLY A 78 6.43 -16.45 1.26
CA GLY A 78 5.76 -15.99 0.04
C GLY A 78 6.04 -16.90 -1.16
N ASP A 79 5.15 -16.83 -2.13
CA ASP A 79 5.17 -17.70 -3.32
C ASP A 79 6.43 -17.55 -4.16
N ALA A 80 7.18 -16.46 -4.01
CA ALA A 80 8.50 -16.31 -4.62
C ALA A 80 9.56 -17.28 -4.07
N VAL A 81 9.38 -17.79 -2.85
CA VAL A 81 10.37 -18.59 -2.15
C VAL A 81 9.92 -20.03 -2.00
N ASN A 82 8.75 -20.27 -1.43
CA ASN A 82 8.22 -21.60 -1.12
C ASN A 82 6.68 -21.61 -1.16
N ASP A 83 6.06 -22.75 -0.92
CA ASP A 83 4.60 -22.88 -0.95
C ASP A 83 3.99 -22.75 0.45
N ILE A 84 2.69 -22.39 0.50
CA ILE A 84 1.94 -22.22 1.74
C ILE A 84 1.57 -23.53 2.43
N GLU A 85 1.52 -24.64 1.67
CA GLU A 85 1.21 -25.94 2.24
C GLU A 85 2.22 -26.34 3.32
N PHE A 86 1.74 -26.95 4.41
CA PHE A 86 2.59 -27.33 5.52
C PHE A 86 3.16 -28.74 5.34
N THR A 87 3.98 -28.92 4.30
CA THR A 87 4.72 -30.15 3.99
C THR A 87 6.19 -29.83 3.75
N GLU A 88 7.09 -30.78 3.98
CA GLU A 88 8.54 -30.57 3.78
C GLU A 88 8.84 -30.16 2.34
N SER A 89 8.25 -30.82 1.35
CA SER A 89 8.45 -30.49 -0.06
C SER A 89 7.94 -29.10 -0.43
N ALA A 90 6.77 -28.69 0.09
CA ALA A 90 6.19 -27.38 -0.17
C ALA A 90 7.00 -26.24 0.50
N ARG A 91 7.56 -26.50 1.67
CA ARG A 91 8.34 -25.49 2.43
C ARG A 91 9.80 -25.41 2.01
N THR A 92 10.29 -26.33 1.18
CA THR A 92 11.63 -26.23 0.59
C THR A 92 11.68 -25.06 -0.40
N PRO A 93 12.65 -24.13 -0.28
CA PRO A 93 12.81 -23.02 -1.24
C PRO A 93 13.11 -23.52 -2.65
N ASP A 94 12.44 -22.96 -3.66
CA ASP A 94 12.63 -23.30 -5.07
C ASP A 94 12.91 -22.03 -5.90
N PRO A 95 14.13 -21.85 -6.43
CA PRO A 95 14.48 -20.69 -7.26
C PRO A 95 13.65 -20.55 -8.55
N ASN A 96 13.09 -21.64 -9.09
CA ASN A 96 12.25 -21.58 -10.28
C ASN A 96 10.96 -20.80 -10.05
N ARG A 97 10.53 -20.63 -8.81
CA ARG A 97 9.37 -19.81 -8.45
C ARG A 97 9.57 -18.34 -8.84
N LEU A 98 10.79 -17.83 -8.91
CA LEU A 98 11.09 -16.47 -9.38
C LEU A 98 10.70 -16.25 -10.84
N VAL A 99 10.87 -17.26 -11.70
CA VAL A 99 10.39 -17.20 -13.10
C VAL A 99 8.86 -17.11 -13.12
N ARG A 100 8.19 -17.87 -12.28
CA ARG A 100 6.74 -17.79 -12.14
C ARG A 100 6.28 -16.43 -11.62
N VAL A 101 6.98 -15.85 -10.64
CA VAL A 101 6.74 -14.46 -10.17
C VAL A 101 6.82 -13.48 -11.33
N TYR A 102 7.87 -13.55 -12.15
CA TYR A 102 8.03 -12.68 -13.30
C TYR A 102 6.84 -12.77 -14.27
N ASN A 103 6.47 -14.00 -14.66
CA ASN A 103 5.36 -14.22 -15.59
C ASN A 103 4.02 -13.74 -15.00
N THR A 104 3.76 -14.03 -13.74
CA THR A 104 2.52 -13.62 -13.04
C THR A 104 2.47 -12.10 -12.89
N SER A 105 3.59 -11.46 -12.51
CA SER A 105 3.69 -10.01 -12.41
C SER A 105 3.48 -9.32 -13.76
N ALA A 106 4.07 -9.82 -14.82
CA ALA A 106 3.87 -9.30 -16.17
C ALA A 106 2.40 -9.41 -16.63
N ALA A 107 1.74 -10.54 -16.38
CA ALA A 107 0.32 -10.74 -16.67
C ALA A 107 -0.55 -9.79 -15.84
N THR A 108 -0.25 -9.63 -14.54
CA THR A 108 -0.94 -8.69 -13.64
C THR A 108 -0.80 -7.25 -14.12
N LEU A 109 0.40 -6.80 -14.48
CA LEU A 109 0.62 -5.44 -15.03
C LEU A 109 -0.14 -5.20 -16.32
N ASN A 110 -0.27 -6.22 -17.17
CA ASN A 110 -1.05 -6.11 -18.40
C ASN A 110 -2.55 -5.95 -18.09
N LEU A 111 -3.09 -6.71 -17.12
CA LEU A 111 -4.47 -6.53 -16.64
C LEU A 111 -4.68 -5.16 -15.98
N VAL A 112 -3.74 -4.70 -15.15
CA VAL A 112 -3.77 -3.34 -14.56
C VAL A 112 -3.92 -2.31 -15.68
N ARG A 113 -3.09 -2.37 -16.71
CA ARG A 113 -3.17 -1.45 -17.86
C ARG A 113 -4.52 -1.55 -18.58
N ALA A 114 -5.01 -2.76 -18.80
CA ALA A 114 -6.32 -2.97 -19.45
C ALA A 114 -7.46 -2.34 -18.63
N PHE A 115 -7.46 -2.51 -17.31
CA PHE A 115 -8.49 -1.93 -16.45
C PHE A 115 -8.37 -0.41 -16.28
N THR A 116 -7.16 0.14 -16.23
CA THR A 116 -6.95 1.57 -15.97
C THR A 116 -7.00 2.43 -17.24
N GLN A 117 -6.78 1.84 -18.42
CA GLN A 117 -6.79 2.53 -19.72
C GLN A 117 -7.96 2.12 -20.62
N GLY A 118 -8.61 0.98 -20.35
CA GLY A 118 -9.68 0.40 -21.17
C GLY A 118 -11.10 0.84 -20.81
N GLY A 119 -11.28 1.91 -20.02
CA GLY A 119 -12.59 2.47 -19.66
C GLY A 119 -13.26 1.83 -18.43
N PHE A 120 -12.67 0.81 -17.80
CA PHE A 120 -13.17 0.31 -16.50
C PHE A 120 -13.01 1.38 -15.40
N ALA A 121 -11.92 2.14 -15.43
CA ALA A 121 -11.62 3.21 -14.48
C ALA A 121 -12.38 4.54 -14.75
N ASP A 122 -13.32 4.54 -15.68
CA ASP A 122 -14.11 5.71 -16.04
C ASP A 122 -14.90 6.25 -14.84
N LEU A 123 -14.64 7.50 -14.47
CA LEU A 123 -15.29 8.17 -13.33
C LEU A 123 -16.82 8.23 -13.44
N ARG A 124 -17.38 8.18 -14.67
CA ARG A 124 -18.83 8.12 -14.90
C ARG A 124 -19.46 6.85 -14.35
N ARG A 125 -18.67 5.80 -14.17
CA ARG A 125 -19.11 4.50 -13.65
C ARG A 125 -19.02 4.39 -12.12
N VAL A 126 -18.61 5.44 -11.42
CA VAL A 126 -18.49 5.45 -9.94
C VAL A 126 -19.78 4.98 -9.27
N HIS A 127 -20.94 5.33 -9.79
CA HIS A 127 -22.24 4.85 -9.31
C HIS A 127 -22.42 3.34 -9.41
N GLU A 128 -21.89 2.72 -10.47
CA GLU A 128 -22.04 1.29 -10.69
C GLU A 128 -21.23 0.44 -9.72
N TRP A 129 -20.16 1.04 -9.18
CA TRP A 129 -19.22 0.30 -8.35
C TRP A 129 -19.71 0.00 -6.94
N ASN A 130 -20.82 0.62 -6.47
CA ASN A 130 -21.10 0.69 -5.04
C ASN A 130 -22.45 0.16 -4.56
N LYS A 131 -23.19 -0.55 -5.38
CA LYS A 131 -24.51 -1.06 -4.99
C LYS A 131 -24.54 -1.89 -3.70
N GLY A 132 -23.39 -2.49 -3.29
CA GLY A 132 -23.23 -3.21 -2.03
C GLY A 132 -22.89 -2.32 -0.84
N PHE A 133 -21.90 -1.42 -0.99
CA PHE A 133 -21.42 -0.54 0.08
C PHE A 133 -22.51 0.42 0.61
N ILE A 134 -23.36 0.94 -0.27
CA ILE A 134 -24.42 1.91 0.09
C ILE A 134 -25.40 1.31 1.10
N ARG A 135 -25.67 0.00 1.04
CA ARG A 135 -26.70 -0.64 1.89
C ARG A 135 -26.25 -0.85 3.34
N ASP A 136 -24.95 -1.12 3.54
CA ASP A 136 -24.45 -1.69 4.78
C ASP A 136 -23.47 -0.77 5.51
N SER A 137 -23.15 0.44 4.99
CA SER A 137 -22.20 1.37 5.55
C SER A 137 -22.85 2.67 6.06
N GLN A 138 -22.38 3.12 7.24
CA GLN A 138 -22.75 4.46 7.76
C GLN A 138 -22.35 5.62 6.82
N PHE A 139 -21.45 5.39 5.87
CA PHE A 139 -21.02 6.34 4.84
C PHE A 139 -21.76 6.16 3.50
N GLY A 140 -22.71 5.24 3.42
CA GLY A 140 -23.40 4.93 2.18
C GLY A 140 -24.09 6.15 1.55
N GLU A 141 -24.85 6.93 2.34
CA GLU A 141 -25.50 8.16 1.88
C GLU A 141 -24.50 9.23 1.41
N LYS A 142 -23.40 9.42 2.15
CA LYS A 142 -22.34 10.36 1.77
C LYS A 142 -21.68 9.95 0.44
N TYR A 143 -21.49 8.66 0.25
CA TYR A 143 -20.93 8.14 -1.00
C TYR A 143 -21.90 8.35 -2.18
N GLU A 144 -23.18 8.06 -2.01
CA GLU A 144 -24.19 8.27 -3.05
C GLU A 144 -24.31 9.76 -3.44
N GLN A 145 -24.31 10.65 -2.44
CA GLN A 145 -24.30 12.09 -2.70
C GLN A 145 -23.07 12.49 -3.51
N MET A 146 -21.87 12.06 -3.10
CA MET A 146 -20.62 12.34 -3.82
C MET A 146 -20.68 11.84 -5.26
N ALA A 147 -21.15 10.61 -5.48
CA ALA A 147 -21.24 10.01 -6.80
C ALA A 147 -22.20 10.79 -7.70
N ASN A 148 -23.36 11.24 -7.15
CA ASN A 148 -24.33 12.10 -7.86
C ASN A 148 -23.73 13.46 -8.24
N GLU A 149 -22.94 14.08 -7.37
CA GLU A 149 -22.29 15.37 -7.64
C GLU A 149 -21.18 15.25 -8.68
N ILE A 150 -20.37 14.18 -8.60
CA ILE A 150 -19.36 13.87 -9.64
C ILE A 150 -20.07 13.66 -10.99
N GLY A 151 -21.15 12.89 -11.03
CA GLY A 151 -21.93 12.67 -12.27
C GLY A 151 -22.45 13.96 -12.89
N ARG A 152 -22.97 14.88 -12.07
CA ARG A 152 -23.43 16.20 -12.55
C ARG A 152 -22.28 17.07 -13.05
N ALA A 153 -21.14 17.07 -12.35
CA ALA A 153 -19.95 17.81 -12.77
C ALA A 153 -19.41 17.30 -14.11
N LEU A 154 -19.32 15.99 -14.30
CA LEU A 154 -18.88 15.39 -15.55
C LEU A 154 -19.85 15.70 -16.71
N ALA A 155 -21.16 15.59 -16.50
CA ALA A 155 -22.17 15.96 -17.50
C ALA A 155 -22.09 17.44 -17.90
N PHE A 156 -21.83 18.33 -16.94
CA PHE A 156 -21.57 19.74 -17.22
C PHE A 156 -20.32 19.94 -18.08
N MET A 157 -19.22 19.27 -17.74
CA MET A 157 -17.97 19.36 -18.51
C MET A 157 -18.15 18.86 -19.96
N GLU A 158 -18.85 17.73 -20.14
CA GLU A 158 -19.21 17.22 -21.47
C GLU A 158 -20.06 18.24 -22.26
N SER A 159 -21.07 18.85 -21.63
CA SER A 159 -21.90 19.88 -22.28
C SER A 159 -21.11 21.14 -22.63
N ALA A 160 -20.04 21.42 -21.91
CA ALA A 160 -19.12 22.52 -22.18
C ALA A 160 -18.05 22.18 -23.24
N GLY A 161 -18.10 20.97 -23.82
CA GLY A 161 -17.22 20.54 -24.92
C GLY A 161 -15.95 19.83 -24.50
N VAL A 162 -15.82 19.39 -23.23
CA VAL A 162 -14.70 18.54 -22.80
C VAL A 162 -14.94 17.13 -23.35
N ASP A 163 -13.90 16.56 -23.98
CA ASP A 163 -13.97 15.21 -24.53
C ASP A 163 -14.13 14.15 -23.42
N PRO A 164 -15.22 13.38 -23.43
CA PRO A 164 -15.47 12.33 -22.46
C PRO A 164 -14.38 11.24 -22.39
N GLU A 165 -13.60 11.05 -23.47
CA GLU A 165 -12.50 10.08 -23.50
C GLU A 165 -11.41 10.40 -22.46
N GLN A 166 -11.26 11.68 -22.06
CA GLN A 166 -10.29 12.09 -21.05
C GLN A 166 -10.59 11.54 -19.65
N PHE A 167 -11.82 11.10 -19.38
CA PHE A 167 -12.22 10.54 -18.08
C PHE A 167 -12.12 9.02 -18.01
N LYS A 168 -11.79 8.36 -19.13
CA LYS A 168 -11.75 6.89 -19.22
C LYS A 168 -10.47 6.27 -18.67
N ALA A 169 -9.40 7.03 -18.65
CA ALA A 169 -8.08 6.55 -18.25
C ALA A 169 -7.63 7.20 -16.94
N VAL A 170 -6.96 6.42 -16.11
CA VAL A 170 -6.34 6.91 -14.88
C VAL A 170 -4.90 6.42 -14.78
N ASP A 171 -4.04 7.26 -14.21
CA ASP A 171 -2.70 6.82 -13.82
C ASP A 171 -2.77 5.90 -12.62
N PHE A 172 -2.12 4.75 -12.74
CA PHE A 172 -2.02 3.74 -11.70
C PHE A 172 -0.61 3.12 -11.73
N PHE A 173 0.04 3.06 -10.57
CA PHE A 173 1.41 2.60 -10.44
C PHE A 173 1.46 1.30 -9.63
N ALA A 174 2.34 0.38 -9.99
CA ALA A 174 2.60 -0.84 -9.24
C ALA A 174 3.81 -0.67 -8.33
N SER A 175 3.80 -1.36 -7.19
CA SER A 175 4.84 -1.30 -6.20
C SER A 175 4.96 -2.59 -5.39
N HIS A 176 6.16 -2.89 -4.90
CA HIS A 176 6.42 -4.00 -3.99
C HIS A 176 7.68 -3.78 -3.14
N GLU A 177 7.86 -4.59 -2.10
CA GLU A 177 9.12 -4.63 -1.35
C GLU A 177 10.22 -5.29 -2.19
N ALA A 178 11.30 -4.57 -2.46
CA ALA A 178 12.46 -5.10 -3.16
C ALA A 178 13.26 -6.02 -2.23
N LEU A 179 12.68 -7.19 -1.90
CA LEU A 179 13.21 -8.09 -0.87
C LEU A 179 14.24 -9.07 -1.42
N ILE A 180 14.01 -9.61 -2.63
CA ILE A 180 14.90 -10.62 -3.25
C ILE A 180 15.80 -9.90 -4.26
N ILE A 181 16.98 -9.49 -3.81
CA ILE A 181 17.90 -8.65 -4.59
C ILE A 181 18.31 -9.29 -5.93
N GLU A 182 18.45 -10.61 -5.98
CA GLU A 182 18.78 -11.34 -7.21
C GLU A 182 17.66 -11.17 -8.27
N TYR A 183 16.41 -11.16 -7.85
CA TYR A 183 15.25 -10.91 -8.72
C TYR A 183 15.25 -9.46 -9.24
N GLU A 184 15.42 -8.49 -8.36
CA GLU A 184 15.43 -7.07 -8.72
C GLU A 184 16.62 -6.74 -9.64
N LYS A 185 17.82 -7.27 -9.36
CA LYS A 185 18.99 -7.12 -10.23
C LYS A 185 18.76 -7.71 -11.62
N ALA A 186 18.13 -8.90 -11.69
CA ALA A 186 17.81 -9.53 -12.96
C ALA A 186 16.84 -8.70 -13.81
N LEU A 187 16.02 -7.85 -13.19
CA LEU A 187 15.07 -6.95 -13.86
C LEU A 187 15.56 -5.50 -13.99
N THR A 188 16.76 -5.17 -13.49
CA THR A 188 17.34 -3.85 -13.66
C THR A 188 17.87 -3.69 -15.09
N ARG A 189 17.51 -2.57 -15.73
CA ARG A 189 17.89 -2.22 -17.12
C ARG A 189 18.46 -0.80 -17.15
N ILE A 190 19.31 -0.54 -18.14
CA ILE A 190 19.71 0.84 -18.46
C ILE A 190 18.59 1.47 -19.29
N ASP A 191 17.99 2.53 -18.78
CA ASP A 191 16.99 3.30 -19.53
C ASP A 191 17.67 3.97 -20.72
N SER A 192 17.13 3.73 -21.93
CA SER A 192 17.73 4.21 -23.19
C SER A 192 17.73 5.74 -23.32
N ARG A 193 16.87 6.44 -22.58
CA ARG A 193 16.76 7.92 -22.63
C ARG A 193 17.71 8.60 -21.64
N THR A 194 17.77 8.09 -20.41
CA THR A 194 18.57 8.69 -19.33
C THR A 194 19.94 8.07 -19.18
N GLN A 195 20.17 6.88 -19.74
CA GLN A 195 21.39 6.06 -19.59
C GLN A 195 21.67 5.67 -18.12
N LEU A 196 20.63 5.66 -17.29
CA LEU A 196 20.71 5.34 -15.87
C LEU A 196 19.99 4.01 -15.57
N PRO A 197 20.44 3.26 -14.56
CA PRO A 197 19.80 1.99 -14.20
C PRO A 197 18.41 2.22 -13.62
N TYR A 198 17.44 1.47 -14.13
CA TYR A 198 16.06 1.46 -13.66
C TYR A 198 15.62 0.01 -13.42
N ASP A 199 15.06 -0.27 -12.26
CA ASP A 199 14.45 -1.54 -11.95
C ASP A 199 13.05 -1.60 -12.55
N VAL A 200 12.85 -2.44 -13.57
CA VAL A 200 11.58 -2.58 -14.27
C VAL A 200 10.63 -3.59 -13.60
N SER A 201 10.99 -4.10 -12.43
CA SER A 201 10.11 -4.96 -11.60
C SER A 201 8.87 -4.21 -11.09
N GLY A 202 8.97 -2.89 -10.89
CA GLY A 202 7.89 -2.03 -10.44
C GLY A 202 8.16 -0.55 -10.69
N HIS A 203 7.12 0.29 -10.58
CA HIS A 203 7.29 1.74 -10.70
C HIS A 203 7.87 2.35 -9.43
N PHE A 204 7.43 1.86 -8.26
CA PHE A 204 7.91 2.24 -6.95
C PHE A 204 8.31 0.99 -6.18
N ILE A 205 9.48 0.97 -5.58
CA ILE A 205 9.97 -0.12 -4.76
C ILE A 205 10.27 0.39 -3.36
N TRP A 206 10.16 -0.47 -2.35
CA TRP A 206 10.55 -0.05 -1.00
C TRP A 206 11.47 -1.04 -0.30
N ILE A 207 12.22 -0.52 0.65
CA ILE A 207 13.07 -1.26 1.58
C ILE A 207 12.27 -1.50 2.86
N GLY A 208 12.19 -2.74 3.31
CA GLY A 208 11.52 -3.12 4.55
C GLY A 208 12.26 -2.64 5.81
N GLU A 209 11.56 -2.62 6.95
CA GLU A 209 12.14 -2.25 8.24
C GLU A 209 13.33 -3.15 8.66
N ARG A 210 13.30 -4.43 8.26
CA ARG A 210 14.34 -5.41 8.61
C ARG A 210 15.55 -5.39 7.68
N THR A 211 15.48 -4.66 6.56
CA THR A 211 16.50 -4.68 5.50
C THR A 211 17.07 -3.29 5.20
N ARG A 212 16.82 -2.30 6.08
CA ARG A 212 17.23 -0.91 5.90
C ARG A 212 18.58 -0.53 6.51
N GLN A 213 19.43 -1.51 6.82
CA GLN A 213 20.79 -1.25 7.31
C GLN A 213 21.58 -0.45 6.26
N LEU A 214 22.27 0.61 6.69
CA LEU A 214 22.97 1.54 5.78
C LEU A 214 24.06 0.87 4.92
N ASP A 215 24.69 -0.17 5.45
CA ASP A 215 25.70 -1.00 4.79
C ASP A 215 25.10 -2.27 4.15
N GLY A 216 23.78 -2.43 4.24
CA GLY A 216 23.06 -3.60 3.73
C GLY A 216 22.85 -3.58 2.23
N ALA A 217 22.73 -4.78 1.64
CA ALA A 217 22.57 -4.97 0.19
C ALA A 217 21.32 -4.26 -0.39
N HIS A 218 20.22 -4.19 0.38
CA HIS A 218 18.98 -3.55 -0.08
C HIS A 218 19.13 -2.04 -0.22
N VAL A 219 19.81 -1.39 0.73
CA VAL A 219 20.10 0.05 0.68
C VAL A 219 21.11 0.34 -0.44
N ASP A 220 22.13 -0.50 -0.59
CA ASP A 220 23.12 -0.36 -1.66
C ASP A 220 22.48 -0.52 -3.06
N PHE A 221 21.60 -1.49 -3.25
CA PHE A 221 20.85 -1.68 -4.49
C PHE A 221 19.96 -0.47 -4.79
N ALA A 222 19.14 -0.05 -3.81
CA ALA A 222 18.21 1.05 -3.99
C ALA A 222 18.92 2.39 -4.28
N ALA A 223 20.13 2.60 -3.75
CA ALA A 223 20.94 3.78 -4.05
C ALA A 223 21.39 3.84 -5.53
N LYS A 224 21.45 2.70 -6.22
CA LYS A 224 21.97 2.59 -7.59
C LYS A 224 20.89 2.67 -8.67
N VAL A 225 19.63 2.37 -8.35
CA VAL A 225 18.52 2.45 -9.32
C VAL A 225 17.82 3.79 -9.27
N ARG A 226 17.15 4.20 -10.36
CA ARG A 226 16.49 5.52 -10.47
C ARG A 226 15.00 5.52 -10.13
N ASN A 227 14.45 4.40 -9.73
CA ASN A 227 13.06 4.32 -9.25
C ASN A 227 12.82 5.26 -8.06
N PRO A 228 11.63 5.84 -7.91
CA PRO A 228 11.21 6.37 -6.63
C PRO A 228 11.26 5.27 -5.56
N ILE A 229 11.77 5.57 -4.37
CA ILE A 229 12.07 4.60 -3.33
C ILE A 229 11.35 4.91 -2.03
N GLY A 230 10.75 3.87 -1.43
CA GLY A 230 10.26 3.90 -0.07
C GLY A 230 11.23 3.27 0.92
N VAL A 231 11.23 3.74 2.16
CA VAL A 231 11.91 3.09 3.28
C VAL A 231 10.96 3.01 4.47
N LYS A 232 10.76 1.80 5.00
CA LYS A 232 9.96 1.60 6.21
C LYS A 232 10.74 2.07 7.43
N LEU A 233 10.09 2.88 8.29
CA LEU A 233 10.63 3.37 9.55
C LEU A 233 9.71 2.94 10.71
N GLY A 234 10.23 2.11 11.60
CA GLY A 234 9.53 1.65 12.80
C GLY A 234 9.82 2.52 14.04
N PRO A 235 9.23 2.16 15.20
CA PRO A 235 9.31 2.97 16.42
C PRO A 235 10.72 3.09 17.02
N LYS A 236 11.68 2.28 16.57
CA LYS A 236 13.08 2.35 17.00
C LYS A 236 13.96 3.19 16.07
N SER A 237 13.40 3.76 15.01
CA SER A 237 14.15 4.59 14.06
C SER A 237 14.60 5.89 14.71
N THR A 238 15.81 6.32 14.43
CA THR A 238 16.40 7.57 14.93
C THR A 238 16.52 8.61 13.83
N VAL A 239 16.62 9.88 14.23
CA VAL A 239 16.86 11.00 13.31
C VAL A 239 18.15 10.81 12.52
N ASN A 240 19.21 10.38 13.19
CA ASN A 240 20.51 10.16 12.55
C ASN A 240 20.46 9.07 11.48
N GLU A 241 19.77 7.97 11.74
CA GLU A 241 19.54 6.92 10.72
C GLU A 241 18.71 7.46 9.54
N ALA A 242 17.65 8.24 9.81
CA ALA A 242 16.84 8.82 8.74
C ALA A 242 17.66 9.77 7.86
N LEU A 243 18.49 10.63 8.44
CA LEU A 243 19.39 11.51 7.71
C LEU A 243 20.43 10.76 6.89
N ALA A 244 21.06 9.73 7.46
CA ALA A 244 22.02 8.88 6.76
C ALA A 244 21.38 8.11 5.59
N LEU A 245 20.13 7.65 5.73
CA LEU A 245 19.35 7.06 4.63
C LEU A 245 19.07 8.07 3.52
N ILE A 246 18.73 9.32 3.87
CA ILE A 246 18.55 10.40 2.89
C ILE A 246 19.85 10.65 2.11
N ASP A 247 20.97 10.78 2.81
CA ASP A 247 22.28 11.01 2.16
C ASP A 247 22.69 9.87 1.23
N LYS A 248 22.37 8.64 1.59
CA LYS A 248 22.69 7.44 0.79
C LYS A 248 21.75 7.25 -0.41
N LEU A 249 20.43 7.44 -0.22
CA LEU A 249 19.41 7.10 -1.20
C LEU A 249 19.00 8.28 -2.10
N ASN A 250 19.20 9.50 -1.64
CA ASN A 250 18.88 10.73 -2.36
C ASN A 250 19.95 11.82 -2.15
N PRO A 251 21.21 11.55 -2.54
CA PRO A 251 22.32 12.49 -2.35
C PRO A 251 22.08 13.82 -3.04
N ASP A 252 21.41 13.80 -4.20
CA ASP A 252 21.11 14.99 -4.99
C ASP A 252 19.89 15.78 -4.50
N ARG A 253 19.25 15.33 -3.40
CA ARG A 253 18.03 15.95 -2.83
C ARG A 253 16.90 16.10 -3.86
N GLU A 254 16.76 15.14 -4.77
CA GLU A 254 15.74 15.15 -5.82
C GLU A 254 14.34 15.04 -5.20
N PRO A 255 13.43 16.03 -5.42
CA PRO A 255 12.08 15.98 -4.89
C PRO A 255 11.28 14.78 -5.43
N GLY A 256 10.60 14.03 -4.54
CA GLY A 256 9.81 12.86 -4.92
C GLY A 256 10.61 11.56 -5.06
N ARG A 257 11.93 11.59 -4.96
CA ARG A 257 12.78 10.40 -5.02
C ARG A 257 12.60 9.49 -3.81
N LEU A 258 12.56 10.05 -2.59
CA LEU A 258 12.54 9.30 -1.35
C LEU A 258 11.24 9.49 -0.57
N THR A 259 10.67 8.37 -0.15
CA THR A 259 9.47 8.29 0.71
C THR A 259 9.81 7.56 2.00
N PHE A 260 9.54 8.18 3.14
CA PHE A 260 9.56 7.47 4.42
C PHE A 260 8.16 6.94 4.75
N ILE A 261 8.05 5.63 4.91
CA ILE A 261 6.82 4.92 5.24
C ILE A 261 6.86 4.56 6.72
N THR A 262 6.20 5.34 7.56
CA THR A 262 6.23 5.20 9.01
C THR A 262 5.27 4.11 9.48
N ARG A 263 5.73 3.22 10.36
CA ARG A 263 4.95 2.13 10.96
C ARG A 263 5.18 2.06 12.46
N MET A 264 4.65 3.06 13.16
CA MET A 264 4.97 3.30 14.58
C MET A 264 4.08 2.49 15.52
N GLY A 265 2.85 2.17 15.11
CA GLY A 265 1.76 1.69 15.96
C GLY A 265 1.02 2.87 16.62
N ALA A 266 -0.29 2.71 16.80
CA ALA A 266 -1.17 3.74 17.36
C ALA A 266 -0.65 4.29 18.70
N LYS A 267 -0.13 3.41 19.54
CA LYS A 267 0.38 3.77 20.89
C LYS A 267 1.64 4.64 20.88
N ASN A 268 2.49 4.52 19.85
CA ASN A 268 3.81 5.14 19.83
C ASN A 268 3.91 6.34 18.89
N ILE A 269 3.00 6.47 17.91
CA ILE A 269 3.17 7.42 16.81
C ILE A 269 3.33 8.87 17.29
N ARG A 270 2.53 9.29 18.26
CA ARG A 270 2.53 10.66 18.81
C ARG A 270 3.78 11.00 19.61
N GLU A 271 4.48 9.97 20.10
CA GLU A 271 5.73 10.12 20.86
C GLU A 271 6.96 10.09 19.95
N VAL A 272 7.02 9.15 19.00
CA VAL A 272 8.23 8.89 18.22
C VAL A 272 8.31 9.72 16.94
N LEU A 273 7.20 9.84 16.20
CA LEU A 273 7.20 10.49 14.88
C LEU A 273 7.59 11.98 14.91
N PRO A 274 7.21 12.79 15.94
CA PRO A 274 7.56 14.20 15.94
C PRO A 274 9.05 14.49 15.82
N ALA A 275 9.90 13.75 16.53
CA ALA A 275 11.34 13.92 16.47
C ALA A 275 11.93 13.63 15.09
N LEU A 276 11.43 12.58 14.43
CA LEU A 276 11.86 12.19 13.08
C LEU A 276 11.49 13.27 12.05
N VAL A 277 10.23 13.71 12.05
CA VAL A 277 9.73 14.72 11.09
C VAL A 277 10.46 16.06 11.30
N ASP A 278 10.58 16.52 12.54
CA ASP A 278 11.26 17.78 12.88
C ASP A 278 12.76 17.73 12.48
N GLY A 279 13.45 16.62 12.81
CA GLY A 279 14.88 16.46 12.48
C GLY A 279 15.14 16.45 10.98
N VAL A 280 14.31 15.74 10.20
CA VAL A 280 14.40 15.72 8.73
C VAL A 280 14.05 17.08 8.14
N THR A 281 13.01 17.75 8.64
CA THR A 281 12.62 19.09 8.17
C THR A 281 13.74 20.11 8.41
N LYS A 282 14.37 20.09 9.58
CA LYS A 282 15.50 20.98 9.91
C LYS A 282 16.74 20.75 9.04
N SER A 283 16.91 19.54 8.49
CA SER A 283 18.00 19.26 7.55
C SER A 283 17.80 19.87 6.16
N GLY A 284 16.61 20.40 5.86
CA GLY A 284 16.23 20.91 4.54
C GLY A 284 15.96 19.82 3.50
N ALA A 285 15.94 18.55 3.88
CA ALA A 285 15.66 17.46 2.96
C ALA A 285 14.14 17.36 2.67
N GLU A 286 13.80 17.27 1.39
CA GLU A 286 12.43 17.04 0.94
C GLU A 286 12.16 15.54 0.78
N VAL A 287 11.42 14.96 1.73
CA VAL A 287 10.94 13.58 1.67
C VAL A 287 9.42 13.54 1.67
N LEU A 288 8.86 12.50 1.06
CA LEU A 288 7.43 12.21 1.21
C LEU A 288 7.22 11.38 2.48
N TRP A 289 6.34 11.83 3.36
CA TRP A 289 5.92 11.07 4.54
C TRP A 289 4.63 10.32 4.26
N VAL A 290 4.61 9.02 4.55
CA VAL A 290 3.47 8.12 4.36
C VAL A 290 3.26 7.29 5.61
N SER A 291 2.01 7.20 6.10
CA SER A 291 1.67 6.33 7.23
C SER A 291 1.38 4.91 6.78
N ASP A 292 1.99 3.92 7.42
CA ASP A 292 1.63 2.51 7.36
C ASP A 292 1.04 2.08 8.71
N PRO A 293 -0.25 2.22 8.92
CA PRO A 293 -0.88 1.91 10.18
C PRO A 293 -1.16 0.41 10.35
N MET A 294 -0.70 -0.42 9.41
CA MET A 294 -0.99 -1.85 9.43
C MET A 294 0.03 -2.61 10.27
N HIS A 295 1.32 -2.42 9.99
CA HIS A 295 2.38 -3.28 10.55
C HIS A 295 2.74 -3.00 12.01
N GLY A 296 2.31 -1.86 12.58
CA GLY A 296 2.49 -1.52 14.00
C GLY A 296 1.36 -2.03 14.92
N ASN A 297 0.23 -2.45 14.35
CA ASN A 297 -1.02 -2.74 15.07
C ASN A 297 -1.50 -4.20 14.94
N THR A 298 -0.64 -5.10 14.48
CA THR A 298 -0.97 -6.53 14.38
C THR A 298 -0.80 -7.22 15.72
N PHE A 299 -1.78 -8.03 16.11
CA PHE A 299 -1.73 -8.90 17.27
C PHE A 299 -2.30 -10.28 16.94
N GLU A 300 -2.17 -11.23 17.85
CA GLU A 300 -2.69 -12.58 17.71
C GLU A 300 -3.79 -12.82 18.73
N THR A 301 -4.93 -13.34 18.28
CA THR A 301 -6.05 -13.72 19.15
C THR A 301 -5.72 -14.99 19.92
N LYS A 302 -6.52 -15.31 20.96
CA LYS A 302 -6.39 -16.56 21.72
C LYS A 302 -6.53 -17.82 20.84
N ASN A 303 -7.22 -17.71 19.72
CA ASN A 303 -7.45 -18.79 18.76
C ASN A 303 -6.35 -18.87 17.68
N GLY A 304 -5.27 -18.10 17.81
CA GLY A 304 -4.13 -18.13 16.90
C GLY A 304 -4.30 -17.34 15.60
N TYR A 305 -5.40 -16.61 15.42
CA TYR A 305 -5.56 -15.72 14.26
C TYR A 305 -4.79 -14.43 14.47
N LYS A 306 -3.97 -14.04 13.52
CA LYS A 306 -3.44 -12.68 13.44
C LYS A 306 -4.55 -11.74 13.00
N THR A 307 -4.66 -10.59 13.66
CA THR A 307 -5.67 -9.59 13.32
C THR A 307 -5.20 -8.18 13.67
N ARG A 308 -6.03 -7.19 13.36
CA ARG A 308 -5.87 -5.78 13.72
C ARG A 308 -7.22 -5.22 14.12
N HIS A 309 -7.26 -4.34 15.11
CA HIS A 309 -8.43 -3.52 15.32
C HIS A 309 -8.44 -2.37 14.30
N PHE A 310 -9.54 -2.19 13.59
CA PHE A 310 -9.74 -1.07 12.67
C PHE A 310 -9.52 0.29 13.36
N GLU A 311 -9.95 0.40 14.61
CA GLU A 311 -9.75 1.62 15.40
C GLU A 311 -8.28 1.92 15.69
N ASP A 312 -7.43 0.92 15.91
CA ASP A 312 -5.99 1.14 16.08
C ASP A 312 -5.34 1.58 14.76
N VAL A 313 -5.78 1.02 13.63
CA VAL A 313 -5.35 1.47 12.29
C VAL A 313 -5.73 2.94 12.08
N LEU A 314 -6.96 3.29 12.40
CA LEU A 314 -7.46 4.67 12.27
C LEU A 314 -6.75 5.62 13.23
N ASP A 315 -6.50 5.22 14.48
CA ASP A 315 -5.82 6.06 15.47
C ASP A 315 -4.35 6.34 15.11
N GLU A 316 -3.64 5.38 14.51
CA GLU A 316 -2.29 5.63 13.99
C GLU A 316 -2.33 6.67 12.86
N VAL A 317 -3.32 6.59 11.95
CA VAL A 317 -3.50 7.60 10.90
C VAL A 317 -3.81 8.97 11.51
N ARG A 318 -4.71 9.06 12.49
CA ARG A 318 -4.98 10.31 13.21
C ARG A 318 -3.72 10.91 13.83
N GLY A 319 -2.95 10.09 14.56
CA GLY A 319 -1.69 10.51 15.15
C GLY A 319 -0.69 11.02 14.10
N PHE A 320 -0.63 10.39 12.92
CA PHE A 320 0.18 10.87 11.81
C PHE A 320 -0.24 12.29 11.36
N PHE A 321 -1.52 12.52 11.15
CA PHE A 321 -2.05 13.84 10.77
C PHE A 321 -1.83 14.91 11.85
N GLU A 322 -2.07 14.56 13.12
CA GLU A 322 -1.85 15.46 14.28
C GLU A 322 -0.40 15.92 14.37
N VAL A 323 0.57 15.00 14.19
CA VAL A 323 2.00 15.31 14.22
C VAL A 323 2.37 16.27 13.10
N HIS A 324 1.94 16.00 11.87
CA HIS A 324 2.22 16.86 10.73
C HIS A 324 1.57 18.23 10.86
N LYS A 325 0.34 18.31 11.33
CA LYS A 325 -0.36 19.57 11.63
C LYS A 325 0.39 20.41 12.67
N LYS A 326 0.82 19.78 13.78
CA LYS A 326 1.57 20.43 14.84
C LYS A 326 2.92 20.98 14.37
N LEU A 327 3.58 20.31 13.46
CA LEU A 327 4.89 20.70 12.92
C LEU A 327 4.81 21.56 11.66
N GLY A 328 3.61 21.86 11.14
CA GLY A 328 3.42 22.62 9.91
C GLY A 328 3.96 21.92 8.67
N THR A 329 4.00 20.58 8.68
CA THR A 329 4.45 19.74 7.56
C THR A 329 3.27 19.04 6.89
N HIS A 330 3.49 18.41 5.71
CA HIS A 330 2.43 17.78 4.94
C HIS A 330 2.31 16.27 5.25
N PRO A 331 1.13 15.77 5.69
CA PRO A 331 0.84 14.33 5.78
C PRO A 331 0.65 13.78 4.36
N GLY A 332 1.72 13.24 3.78
CA GLY A 332 1.81 12.99 2.34
C GLY A 332 0.99 11.81 1.84
N GLY A 333 0.64 10.84 2.68
CA GLY A 333 -0.13 9.68 2.23
C GLY A 333 -0.32 8.55 3.21
N ILE A 334 -0.95 7.48 2.73
CA ILE A 334 -1.19 6.22 3.47
C ILE A 334 -0.75 5.01 2.65
N HIS A 335 -0.31 3.96 3.36
CA HIS A 335 0.14 2.68 2.83
C HIS A 335 -0.62 1.55 3.55
N ILE A 336 -1.57 0.91 2.87
CA ILE A 336 -2.57 0.03 3.47
C ILE A 336 -2.49 -1.39 2.89
N GLU A 337 -2.57 -2.41 3.75
CA GLU A 337 -2.84 -3.78 3.32
C GLU A 337 -4.35 -3.97 3.20
N LEU A 338 -4.83 -4.16 1.98
CA LEU A 338 -6.24 -4.27 1.64
C LEU A 338 -6.50 -5.32 0.56
N THR A 339 -7.74 -5.78 0.50
CA THR A 339 -8.29 -6.55 -0.63
C THR A 339 -9.59 -5.92 -1.11
N GLY A 340 -10.01 -6.28 -2.31
CA GLY A 340 -11.32 -5.89 -2.85
C GLY A 340 -12.45 -6.84 -2.47
N ASP A 341 -12.16 -7.86 -1.69
CA ASP A 341 -13.09 -8.90 -1.29
C ASP A 341 -13.60 -8.68 0.15
N ASP A 342 -14.74 -9.30 0.50
CA ASP A 342 -15.38 -9.15 1.82
C ASP A 342 -14.79 -10.14 2.82
N VAL A 343 -13.48 -10.07 3.05
CA VAL A 343 -12.79 -10.89 4.03
C VAL A 343 -13.08 -10.42 5.46
N THR A 344 -12.88 -11.31 6.43
CA THR A 344 -13.07 -11.06 7.86
C THR A 344 -11.75 -11.16 8.62
N GLU A 345 -10.71 -10.44 8.16
CA GLU A 345 -9.35 -10.54 8.68
C GLU A 345 -9.00 -9.48 9.73
N CYS A 346 -9.64 -8.29 9.67
CA CYS A 346 -9.48 -7.20 10.62
C CYS A 346 -10.77 -6.97 11.41
N LEU A 347 -10.65 -6.74 12.73
CA LEU A 347 -11.76 -6.53 13.63
C LEU A 347 -12.31 -5.10 13.54
N GLY A 348 -13.63 -4.97 13.73
CA GLY A 348 -14.31 -3.66 13.75
C GLY A 348 -14.64 -3.11 12.38
N GLY A 349 -14.70 -1.78 12.28
CA GLY A 349 -15.23 -1.09 11.11
C GLY A 349 -16.75 -1.13 11.04
N GLY A 350 -17.34 -0.53 10.01
CA GLY A 350 -18.79 -0.41 9.85
C GLY A 350 -19.54 -1.73 9.87
N ASN A 351 -18.92 -2.82 9.40
CA ASN A 351 -19.47 -4.18 9.42
C ASN A 351 -19.30 -4.88 10.78
N GLN A 352 -18.68 -4.23 11.76
CA GLN A 352 -18.50 -4.71 13.13
C GLN A 352 -17.92 -6.14 13.21
N VAL A 353 -16.95 -6.49 12.37
CA VAL A 353 -16.30 -7.81 12.39
C VAL A 353 -15.77 -8.12 13.77
N SER A 354 -16.21 -9.22 14.37
CA SER A 354 -15.81 -9.69 15.70
C SER A 354 -14.80 -10.85 15.60
N GLU A 355 -14.18 -11.23 16.73
CA GLU A 355 -13.26 -12.38 16.76
C GLU A 355 -13.92 -13.70 16.29
N LYS A 356 -15.24 -13.84 16.44
CA LYS A 356 -15.99 -15.04 16.03
C LYS A 356 -16.15 -15.10 14.51
N ASP A 357 -16.09 -13.94 13.83
CA ASP A 357 -16.27 -13.85 12.38
C ASP A 357 -14.98 -14.13 11.63
N LEU A 358 -13.81 -14.08 12.33
CA LEU A 358 -12.50 -14.23 11.67
C LEU A 358 -12.39 -15.53 10.87
N GLU A 359 -12.88 -16.65 11.38
CA GLU A 359 -12.78 -17.95 10.69
C GLU A 359 -13.63 -18.05 9.42
N SER A 360 -14.65 -17.19 9.25
CA SER A 360 -15.60 -17.29 8.15
C SER A 360 -14.98 -17.01 6.79
N ARG A 361 -14.10 -15.97 6.70
CA ARG A 361 -13.39 -15.58 5.48
C ARG A 361 -11.98 -15.03 5.77
N TYR A 362 -11.17 -15.83 6.45
CA TYR A 362 -9.77 -15.52 6.71
C TYR A 362 -8.91 -16.08 5.57
N GLU A 363 -8.65 -15.27 4.54
CA GLU A 363 -8.08 -15.69 3.27
C GLU A 363 -6.63 -15.23 3.05
N THR A 364 -6.08 -14.44 3.98
CA THR A 364 -4.71 -13.95 3.84
C THR A 364 -3.66 -15.04 3.93
N ALA A 365 -2.65 -14.96 3.08
CA ALA A 365 -1.49 -15.85 3.16
C ALA A 365 -0.50 -15.48 4.28
N CYS A 366 -0.53 -14.23 4.78
CA CYS A 366 0.43 -13.71 5.77
C CYS A 366 -0.23 -12.87 6.86
N ASP A 367 -0.38 -11.55 6.63
CA ASP A 367 -0.94 -10.63 7.61
C ASP A 367 -2.34 -10.17 7.21
N PRO A 368 -3.23 -9.87 8.17
CA PRO A 368 -4.63 -9.52 7.92
C PRO A 368 -4.76 -8.24 7.09
N ARG A 369 -5.74 -8.21 6.20
CA ARG A 369 -6.04 -7.09 5.30
C ARG A 369 -7.36 -6.43 5.65
N LEU A 370 -7.48 -5.14 5.39
CA LEU A 370 -8.80 -4.50 5.36
C LEU A 370 -9.62 -5.05 4.19
N ASN A 371 -10.89 -5.32 4.44
CA ASN A 371 -11.83 -5.65 3.39
C ASN A 371 -12.28 -4.40 2.61
N HIS A 372 -13.09 -4.59 1.58
CA HIS A 372 -13.59 -3.50 0.75
C HIS A 372 -14.30 -2.41 1.58
N SER A 373 -15.20 -2.79 2.48
CA SER A 373 -15.99 -1.85 3.29
C SER A 373 -15.10 -1.04 4.25
N GLN A 374 -14.22 -1.70 4.99
CA GLN A 374 -13.26 -1.05 5.90
C GLN A 374 -12.31 -0.11 5.14
N SER A 375 -11.90 -0.48 3.93
CA SER A 375 -11.04 0.37 3.08
C SER A 375 -11.73 1.67 2.68
N LEU A 376 -13.00 1.60 2.27
CA LEU A 376 -13.78 2.80 1.93
C LEU A 376 -14.07 3.66 3.15
N GLU A 377 -14.43 3.06 4.27
CA GLU A 377 -14.64 3.77 5.54
C GLU A 377 -13.38 4.54 5.95
N LEU A 378 -12.22 3.90 5.91
CA LEU A 378 -10.94 4.56 6.17
C LEU A 378 -10.72 5.76 5.24
N SER A 379 -11.09 5.65 3.96
CA SER A 379 -10.90 6.76 3.01
C SER A 379 -11.75 7.98 3.34
N PHE A 380 -12.99 7.81 3.83
CA PHE A 380 -13.83 8.91 4.31
C PHE A 380 -13.22 9.61 5.51
N LEU A 381 -12.77 8.82 6.50
CA LEU A 381 -12.16 9.37 7.71
C LEU A 381 -10.84 10.11 7.42
N VAL A 382 -10.03 9.59 6.52
CA VAL A 382 -8.80 10.26 6.04
C VAL A 382 -9.13 11.54 5.27
N ALA A 383 -10.17 11.52 4.45
CA ALA A 383 -10.61 12.69 3.68
C ALA A 383 -11.09 13.83 4.61
N GLU A 384 -11.77 13.51 5.71
CA GLU A 384 -12.13 14.50 6.74
C GLU A 384 -10.88 15.13 7.37
N MET A 385 -9.86 14.34 7.73
CA MET A 385 -8.58 14.85 8.26
C MET A 385 -7.83 15.72 7.24
N LEU A 386 -7.92 15.39 5.95
CA LEU A 386 -7.30 16.17 4.87
C LEU A 386 -7.98 17.53 4.67
N ARG A 387 -9.29 17.62 4.89
CA ARG A 387 -10.04 18.89 4.79
C ARG A 387 -9.70 19.84 5.93
N ASP A 388 -9.44 19.33 7.12
CA ASP A 388 -9.20 20.09 8.35
C ASP A 388 -7.72 20.50 8.54
N ARG A 389 -6.92 20.47 7.47
CA ARG A 389 -5.48 20.84 7.44
C ARG A 389 -5.24 22.31 7.78
#